data_6e577f849d9f57a1c4f4320739932772
#
_entry.id   6e577f849d9f57a1c4f4320739932772
#
_cell.length_a   1.000
_cell.length_b   1.000
_cell.length_c   1.000
_cell.angle_alpha   90.00
_cell.angle_beta   90.00
_cell.angle_gamma   90.00
#
_symmetry.space_group_name_H-M   'P 1'
#
loop_
_entity.id
_entity.type
_entity.pdbx_description
1 polymer ?
#
loop_
_entity_poly.entity_id
_entity_poly.type
_entity_poly.pdbx_seq_one_letter_code
_entity_poly.pdbx_strand_id
1 'polypeptide(L)'
;MKLRGKLLTFVAILALLLAAPTGGLFAAGDPDVVRGNGKGASNGVYIVQMLEDPAVAYKGGISGLKATKPNKGQKIDPNSPDVVNYVSYLDSRHDAVLNGVGGGHKLYDFRYTFNGFAAELTDAQAASLKATSGVVTVTKDLLNHVDTSSTPAFLGLTAPGGLWDQLGGVGNAGEGVIVGVVDTGIWPENPSFSDRTGTNGNGTQDGKLDFHQIPGWHGKCTPGEEFPASNCNQKMIGAQWFNAGFGGDEAVKASF
;
A
#
# COMPACT_ATOMS: atom_id res chain seq x y z
N MET A 1 25.92 65.92 -1.25
CA MET A 1 24.88 65.57 -2.23
C MET A 1 24.99 64.11 -2.66
N LYS A 2 24.98 63.14 -1.73
CA LYS A 2 25.11 61.71 -2.04
C LYS A 2 24.17 60.81 -1.22
N LEU A 3 23.15 61.38 -0.56
CA LEU A 3 22.25 60.57 0.32
C LEU A 3 20.87 60.27 -0.29
N ARG A 4 20.51 60.89 -1.42
CA ARG A 4 19.18 60.71 -2.04
C ARG A 4 19.09 59.52 -2.99
N GLY A 5 20.22 59.00 -3.48
CA GLY A 5 20.24 57.84 -4.41
C GLY A 5 20.06 56.47 -3.72
N LYS A 6 20.47 56.36 -2.48
CA LYS A 6 20.42 55.07 -1.76
C LYS A 6 19.01 54.76 -1.16
N LEU A 7 18.19 55.80 -0.92
CA LEU A 7 16.87 55.63 -0.36
C LEU A 7 15.83 55.15 -1.41
N LEU A 8 16.03 55.60 -2.67
CA LEU A 8 15.17 55.19 -3.78
C LEU A 8 15.39 53.74 -4.21
N THR A 9 16.62 53.25 -4.08
CA THR A 9 16.93 51.83 -4.39
C THR A 9 16.37 50.87 -3.32
N PHE A 10 16.33 51.30 -2.07
CA PHE A 10 15.73 50.50 -0.98
C PHE A 10 14.19 50.40 -1.06
N VAL A 11 13.53 51.48 -1.49
CA VAL A 11 12.07 51.47 -1.68
C VAL A 11 11.65 50.64 -2.87
N ALA A 12 12.47 50.60 -3.95
CA ALA A 12 12.20 49.76 -5.13
C ALA A 12 12.37 48.26 -4.82
N ILE A 13 13.36 47.91 -4.00
CA ILE A 13 13.57 46.49 -3.58
C ILE A 13 12.46 46.02 -2.61
N LEU A 14 11.98 46.90 -1.75
CA LEU A 14 10.88 46.55 -0.83
C LEU A 14 9.53 46.42 -1.56
N ALA A 15 9.33 47.20 -2.65
CA ALA A 15 8.13 47.09 -3.49
C ALA A 15 8.12 45.79 -4.33
N LEU A 16 9.30 45.27 -4.72
CA LEU A 16 9.42 44.01 -5.45
C LEU A 16 9.18 42.78 -4.56
N LEU A 17 9.44 42.89 -3.26
CA LEU A 17 9.19 41.80 -2.30
C LEU A 17 7.73 41.69 -1.88
N LEU A 18 6.90 42.69 -2.14
CA LEU A 18 5.47 42.69 -1.86
C LEU A 18 4.60 42.26 -3.06
N ALA A 19 5.22 42.08 -4.24
CA ALA A 19 4.57 41.56 -5.44
C ALA A 19 4.92 40.09 -5.68
N ALA A 20 5.08 39.28 -4.63
CA ALA A 20 5.05 37.85 -4.78
C ALA A 20 3.64 37.47 -5.28
N PRO A 21 3.52 36.71 -6.38
CA PRO A 21 2.22 36.19 -6.75
C PRO A 21 1.76 35.36 -5.56
N THR A 22 0.58 35.68 -5.05
CA THR A 22 -0.14 34.79 -4.13
C THR A 22 -0.25 33.47 -4.84
N GLY A 23 0.68 32.58 -4.53
CA GLY A 23 0.68 31.22 -5.05
C GLY A 23 -0.69 30.67 -4.88
N GLY A 24 -1.21 30.13 -5.96
CA GLY A 24 -2.55 29.55 -5.97
C GLY A 24 -2.70 28.68 -4.73
N LEU A 25 -3.75 28.94 -3.97
CA LEU A 25 -4.31 27.98 -3.06
C LEU A 25 -4.31 26.65 -3.84
N PHE A 26 -3.55 25.69 -3.37
CA PHE A 26 -3.81 24.31 -3.75
C PHE A 26 -5.29 24.12 -3.45
N ALA A 27 -6.08 24.01 -4.49
CA ALA A 27 -7.47 23.67 -4.35
C ALA A 27 -7.48 22.43 -3.45
N ALA A 28 -8.06 22.57 -2.28
CA ALA A 28 -8.44 21.42 -1.49
C ALA A 28 -9.16 20.52 -2.47
N GLY A 29 -8.66 19.29 -2.63
CA GLY A 29 -9.20 18.34 -3.59
C GLY A 29 -10.72 18.36 -3.48
N ASP A 30 -11.33 18.40 -4.64
CA ASP A 30 -12.77 18.43 -4.85
C ASP A 30 -13.44 17.43 -3.87
N PRO A 31 -14.31 17.88 -2.96
CA PRO A 31 -15.05 16.98 -2.08
C PRO A 31 -16.05 16.11 -2.84
N ASP A 32 -16.21 16.32 -4.15
CA ASP A 32 -17.02 15.53 -5.06
C ASP A 32 -16.25 14.42 -5.79
N VAL A 33 -15.22 13.83 -5.16
CA VAL A 33 -14.85 12.46 -5.54
C VAL A 33 -16.09 11.61 -5.34
N VAL A 34 -16.68 11.24 -6.44
CA VAL A 34 -17.92 10.48 -6.58
C VAL A 34 -17.90 9.34 -5.57
N ARG A 35 -18.62 9.52 -4.47
CA ARG A 35 -18.93 8.44 -3.55
C ARG A 35 -19.84 7.52 -4.31
N GLY A 36 -19.28 6.49 -4.91
CA GLY A 36 -20.06 5.43 -5.50
C GLY A 36 -21.07 4.95 -4.46
N ASN A 37 -22.34 5.04 -4.79
CA ASN A 37 -23.44 4.47 -4.01
C ASN A 37 -23.44 2.93 -4.13
N GLY A 38 -22.29 2.30 -3.97
CA GLY A 38 -22.21 0.86 -3.82
C GLY A 38 -22.85 0.47 -2.48
N LYS A 39 -23.95 -0.26 -2.54
CA LYS A 39 -24.63 -0.84 -1.37
C LYS A 39 -23.76 -1.85 -0.59
N GLY A 40 -22.48 -1.95 -0.89
CA GLY A 40 -21.49 -2.77 -0.19
C GLY A 40 -20.43 -1.95 0.55
N ALA A 41 -20.60 -0.65 0.68
CA ALA A 41 -19.64 0.18 1.41
C ALA A 41 -19.57 -0.30 2.86
N SER A 42 -18.39 -0.66 3.30
CA SER A 42 -17.96 -1.00 4.63
C SER A 42 -18.67 -0.20 5.73
N ASN A 43 -19.86 -0.63 6.10
CA ASN A 43 -20.57 0.01 7.19
C ASN A 43 -19.88 -0.36 8.48
N GLY A 44 -18.94 0.50 8.93
CA GLY A 44 -18.33 0.36 10.21
C GLY A 44 -16.98 -0.36 10.25
N VAL A 45 -16.31 -0.61 9.12
CA VAL A 45 -14.91 -1.05 9.13
C VAL A 45 -13.98 0.13 9.36
N TYR A 46 -13.05 -0.01 10.29
CA TYR A 46 -12.04 0.97 10.64
C TYR A 46 -10.66 0.34 10.71
N ILE A 47 -9.66 1.08 10.24
CA ILE A 47 -8.25 0.76 10.36
C ILE A 47 -7.69 1.55 11.55
N VAL A 48 -7.17 0.82 12.54
CA VAL A 48 -6.60 1.38 13.76
C VAL A 48 -5.10 1.23 13.72
N GLN A 49 -4.36 2.33 13.75
CA GLN A 49 -2.90 2.33 13.85
C GLN A 49 -2.48 2.42 15.31
N MET A 50 -1.58 1.55 15.71
CA MET A 50 -1.00 1.50 17.05
C MET A 50 0.37 2.22 17.11
N LEU A 51 0.78 2.62 18.32
CA LEU A 51 1.98 3.42 18.54
C LEU A 51 3.26 2.60 18.47
N GLU A 52 3.20 1.34 18.87
CA GLU A 52 4.38 0.48 18.89
C GLU A 52 4.92 0.29 17.46
N ASP A 53 6.25 0.16 17.35
CA ASP A 53 6.90 -0.09 16.05
C ASP A 53 6.40 -1.39 15.41
N PRO A 54 6.18 -1.46 14.08
CA PRO A 54 5.95 -2.73 13.39
C PRO A 54 7.21 -3.60 13.44
N ALA A 55 7.05 -4.90 13.25
CA ALA A 55 8.13 -5.89 13.42
C ALA A 55 9.41 -5.57 12.63
N VAL A 56 9.30 -5.01 11.42
CA VAL A 56 10.47 -4.63 10.61
C VAL A 56 11.21 -3.39 11.14
N ALA A 57 10.61 -2.63 12.07
CA ALA A 57 11.18 -1.40 12.60
C ALA A 57 11.58 -1.50 14.07
N TYR A 58 11.11 -2.50 14.79
CA TYR A 58 11.31 -2.62 16.24
C TYR A 58 12.77 -2.86 16.61
N LYS A 59 13.32 -1.92 17.38
CA LYS A 59 14.74 -1.88 17.80
C LYS A 59 14.98 -2.44 19.20
N GLY A 60 13.95 -2.97 19.85
CA GLY A 60 14.00 -3.37 21.25
C GLY A 60 13.50 -2.26 22.18
N GLY A 61 13.57 -2.50 23.49
CA GLY A 61 13.18 -1.54 24.52
C GLY A 61 11.98 -2.00 25.37
N ILE A 62 11.24 -3.00 24.95
CA ILE A 62 10.21 -3.63 25.76
C ILE A 62 10.85 -4.79 26.53
N SER A 63 10.66 -4.82 27.85
CA SER A 63 11.24 -5.87 28.70
C SER A 63 10.81 -7.26 28.23
N GLY A 64 11.77 -8.17 28.08
CA GLY A 64 11.55 -9.53 27.62
C GLY A 64 11.44 -9.70 26.09
N LEU A 65 11.43 -8.63 25.31
CA LEU A 65 11.34 -8.68 23.85
C LEU A 65 12.63 -8.12 23.23
N LYS A 66 13.27 -8.92 22.40
CA LYS A 66 14.45 -8.51 21.64
C LYS A 66 14.09 -7.75 20.39
N ALA A 67 15.03 -6.96 19.87
CA ALA A 67 14.88 -6.25 18.59
C ALA A 67 14.61 -7.25 17.44
N THR A 68 13.69 -6.87 16.55
CA THR A 68 13.30 -7.67 15.39
C THR A 68 13.64 -7.00 14.07
N LYS A 69 14.05 -5.71 14.13
CA LYS A 69 14.48 -4.98 12.95
C LYS A 69 15.66 -5.69 12.27
N PRO A 70 15.55 -6.08 10.99
CA PRO A 70 16.65 -6.72 10.27
C PRO A 70 17.82 -5.74 10.05
N ASN A 71 19.02 -6.27 9.90
CA ASN A 71 20.20 -5.50 9.49
C ASN A 71 20.02 -4.99 8.05
N LYS A 72 20.81 -3.96 7.71
CA LYS A 72 20.79 -3.40 6.34
C LYS A 72 21.05 -4.49 5.31
N GLY A 73 20.17 -4.60 4.31
CA GLY A 73 20.24 -5.59 3.24
C GLY A 73 19.73 -6.98 3.60
N GLN A 74 19.25 -7.19 4.83
CA GLN A 74 18.63 -8.44 5.24
C GLN A 74 17.11 -8.34 5.24
N LYS A 75 16.45 -9.47 5.04
CA LYS A 75 15.00 -9.61 5.21
C LYS A 75 14.69 -10.04 6.64
N ILE A 76 13.51 -9.67 7.12
CA ILE A 76 12.99 -10.20 8.38
C ILE A 76 12.67 -11.70 8.21
N ASP A 77 13.03 -12.50 9.21
CA ASP A 77 12.60 -13.90 9.29
C ASP A 77 11.34 -13.99 10.17
N PRO A 78 10.16 -14.22 9.57
CA PRO A 78 8.91 -14.28 10.32
C PRO A 78 8.84 -15.47 11.29
N ASN A 79 9.68 -16.47 11.12
CA ASN A 79 9.71 -17.68 11.93
C ASN A 79 10.76 -17.61 13.07
N SER A 80 11.57 -16.58 13.13
CA SER A 80 12.53 -16.45 14.23
C SER A 80 11.79 -16.26 15.56
N PRO A 81 12.27 -16.87 16.65
CA PRO A 81 11.60 -16.77 17.96
C PRO A 81 11.38 -15.33 18.43
N ASP A 82 12.33 -14.45 18.16
CA ASP A 82 12.23 -13.04 18.57
C ASP A 82 11.12 -12.30 17.80
N VAL A 83 10.96 -12.59 16.50
CA VAL A 83 9.87 -12.02 15.68
C VAL A 83 8.52 -12.60 16.12
N VAL A 84 8.42 -13.91 16.30
CA VAL A 84 7.20 -14.57 16.78
C VAL A 84 6.74 -13.99 18.11
N ASN A 85 7.66 -13.83 19.06
CA ASN A 85 7.34 -13.27 20.39
C ASN A 85 6.87 -11.80 20.29
N TYR A 86 7.52 -11.00 19.46
CA TYR A 86 7.12 -9.61 19.29
C TYR A 86 5.77 -9.48 18.57
N VAL A 87 5.53 -10.27 17.53
CA VAL A 87 4.23 -10.32 16.83
C VAL A 87 3.11 -10.73 17.78
N SER A 88 3.33 -11.75 18.62
CA SER A 88 2.35 -12.15 19.64
C SER A 88 2.07 -11.03 20.66
N TYR A 89 3.08 -10.26 21.02
CA TYR A 89 2.89 -9.08 21.86
C TYR A 89 2.02 -8.02 21.14
N LEU A 90 2.29 -7.71 19.88
CA LEU A 90 1.46 -6.78 19.11
C LEU A 90 0.00 -7.24 19.05
N ASP A 91 -0.24 -8.52 18.76
CA ASP A 91 -1.60 -9.08 18.75
C ASP A 91 -2.31 -8.89 20.08
N SER A 92 -1.63 -9.16 21.19
CA SER A 92 -2.20 -8.96 22.52
C SER A 92 -2.53 -7.48 22.81
N ARG A 93 -1.75 -6.55 22.26
CA ARG A 93 -2.01 -5.10 22.34
C ARG A 93 -3.24 -4.71 21.53
N HIS A 94 -3.37 -5.24 20.29
CA HIS A 94 -4.55 -5.02 19.45
C HIS A 94 -5.82 -5.49 20.14
N ASP A 95 -5.79 -6.71 20.70
CA ASP A 95 -6.91 -7.28 21.41
C ASP A 95 -7.28 -6.48 22.67
N ALA A 96 -6.29 -6.06 23.43
CA ALA A 96 -6.52 -5.27 24.66
C ALA A 96 -7.18 -3.93 24.34
N VAL A 97 -6.71 -3.23 23.29
CA VAL A 97 -7.26 -1.94 22.87
C VAL A 97 -8.68 -2.09 22.32
N LEU A 98 -8.93 -3.10 21.49
CA LEU A 98 -10.26 -3.41 20.96
C LEU A 98 -11.25 -3.77 22.06
N ASN A 99 -10.84 -4.62 23.01
CA ASN A 99 -11.67 -4.99 24.16
C ASN A 99 -11.96 -3.80 25.07
N GLY A 100 -11.03 -2.87 25.20
CA GLY A 100 -11.19 -1.65 26.01
C GLY A 100 -12.33 -0.74 25.56
N VAL A 101 -12.79 -0.85 24.32
CA VAL A 101 -13.93 -0.10 23.78
C VAL A 101 -15.20 -0.96 23.62
N GLY A 102 -15.23 -2.10 24.30
CA GLY A 102 -16.39 -3.00 24.30
C GLY A 102 -16.31 -4.07 23.22
N GLY A 103 -15.13 -4.32 22.64
CA GLY A 103 -14.92 -5.32 21.59
C GLY A 103 -15.33 -4.83 20.21
N GLY A 104 -15.36 -5.76 19.26
CA GLY A 104 -15.70 -5.57 17.86
C GLY A 104 -15.26 -6.82 17.09
N HIS A 105 -15.72 -6.95 15.85
CA HIS A 105 -15.26 -8.05 14.99
C HIS A 105 -13.95 -7.65 14.31
N LYS A 106 -12.82 -8.17 14.83
CA LYS A 106 -11.51 -7.92 14.22
C LYS A 106 -11.39 -8.73 12.93
N LEU A 107 -11.09 -8.04 11.82
CA LEU A 107 -10.96 -8.63 10.49
C LEU A 107 -9.52 -9.00 10.18
N TYR A 108 -8.57 -8.09 10.47
CA TYR A 108 -7.15 -8.25 10.16
C TYR A 108 -6.28 -7.70 11.28
N ASP A 109 -5.12 -8.32 11.47
CA ASP A 109 -4.00 -7.79 12.24
C ASP A 109 -2.83 -7.46 11.30
N PHE A 110 -2.29 -6.26 11.42
CA PHE A 110 -1.11 -5.79 10.68
C PHE A 110 0.06 -5.69 11.65
N ARG A 111 1.18 -6.35 11.38
CA ARG A 111 2.26 -6.52 12.35
C ARG A 111 3.65 -6.20 11.81
N TYR A 112 3.86 -6.33 10.50
CA TYR A 112 5.20 -6.31 9.92
C TYR A 112 5.65 -4.94 9.45
N THR A 113 4.98 -4.34 8.48
CA THR A 113 5.32 -3.03 7.90
C THR A 113 4.46 -1.90 8.45
N PHE A 114 3.34 -2.25 9.03
CA PHE A 114 2.38 -1.41 9.72
C PHE A 114 2.00 -2.12 11.01
N ASN A 115 1.79 -1.37 12.10
CA ASN A 115 1.29 -1.93 13.36
C ASN A 115 -0.12 -1.43 13.61
N GLY A 116 -1.08 -2.34 13.65
CA GLY A 116 -2.48 -2.03 13.88
C GLY A 116 -3.40 -3.16 13.47
N PHE A 117 -4.68 -2.87 13.41
CA PHE A 117 -5.70 -3.84 13.04
C PHE A 117 -6.85 -3.20 12.26
N ALA A 118 -7.61 -4.00 11.54
CA ALA A 118 -8.89 -3.62 10.95
C ALA A 118 -10.02 -4.34 11.70
N ALA A 119 -11.07 -3.61 12.04
CA ALA A 119 -12.23 -4.16 12.74
C ALA A 119 -13.54 -3.48 12.35
N GLU A 120 -14.64 -4.21 12.44
CA GLU A 120 -15.99 -3.67 12.40
C GLU A 120 -16.30 -2.99 13.73
N LEU A 121 -16.53 -1.68 13.68
CA LEU A 121 -16.76 -0.84 14.84
C LEU A 121 -17.95 0.09 14.60
N THR A 122 -18.63 0.47 15.65
CA THR A 122 -19.55 1.62 15.63
C THR A 122 -18.75 2.92 15.62
N ASP A 123 -19.35 3.99 15.14
CA ASP A 123 -18.73 5.33 15.15
C ASP A 123 -18.36 5.76 16.59
N ALA A 124 -19.14 5.36 17.59
CA ALA A 124 -18.84 5.62 19.00
C ALA A 124 -17.58 4.87 19.49
N GLN A 125 -17.42 3.60 19.12
CA GLN A 125 -16.23 2.83 19.43
C GLN A 125 -14.99 3.41 18.73
N ALA A 126 -15.13 3.78 17.45
CA ALA A 126 -14.05 4.42 16.69
C ALA A 126 -13.64 5.78 17.32
N ALA A 127 -14.61 6.57 17.80
CA ALA A 127 -14.32 7.80 18.53
C ALA A 127 -13.60 7.54 19.85
N SER A 128 -14.01 6.51 20.60
CA SER A 128 -13.36 6.11 21.84
C SER A 128 -11.91 5.62 21.60
N LEU A 129 -11.68 4.85 20.53
CA LEU A 129 -10.34 4.41 20.14
C LEU A 129 -9.41 5.58 19.81
N LYS A 130 -9.88 6.63 19.16
CA LYS A 130 -9.10 7.86 18.88
C LYS A 130 -8.56 8.51 20.16
N ALA A 131 -9.25 8.35 21.28
CA ALA A 131 -8.86 8.90 22.58
C ALA A 131 -8.06 7.88 23.43
N THR A 132 -7.88 6.66 22.96
CA THR A 132 -7.22 5.60 23.70
C THR A 132 -5.70 5.73 23.64
N SER A 133 -5.02 5.65 24.77
CA SER A 133 -3.57 5.66 24.82
C SER A 133 -2.98 4.48 24.05
N GLY A 134 -1.95 4.74 23.23
CA GLY A 134 -1.33 3.73 22.36
C GLY A 134 -1.98 3.64 20.97
N VAL A 135 -3.05 4.37 20.70
CA VAL A 135 -3.64 4.52 19.36
C VAL A 135 -3.11 5.81 18.72
N VAL A 136 -2.59 5.70 17.51
CA VAL A 136 -2.08 6.85 16.73
C VAL A 136 -3.18 7.46 15.87
N THR A 137 -3.92 6.62 15.16
CA THR A 137 -5.03 7.07 14.32
C THR A 137 -6.08 5.98 14.14
N VAL A 138 -7.31 6.42 13.87
CA VAL A 138 -8.44 5.55 13.50
C VAL A 138 -9.06 6.14 12.25
N THR A 139 -8.97 5.40 11.15
CA THR A 139 -9.45 5.83 9.84
C THR A 139 -10.55 4.90 9.37
N LYS A 140 -11.65 5.44 8.88
CA LYS A 140 -12.70 4.63 8.27
C LYS A 140 -12.17 4.02 6.98
N ASP A 141 -12.39 2.74 6.80
CA ASP A 141 -12.11 2.06 5.54
C ASP A 141 -13.12 2.52 4.49
N LEU A 142 -12.63 2.97 3.36
CA LEU A 142 -13.43 3.52 2.27
C LEU A 142 -13.23 2.70 1.00
N LEU A 143 -14.32 2.47 0.29
CA LEU A 143 -14.26 1.88 -1.04
C LEU A 143 -13.57 2.87 -2.00
N ASN A 144 -12.48 2.42 -2.62
CA ASN A 144 -11.80 3.16 -3.67
C ASN A 144 -12.07 2.46 -5.01
N HIS A 145 -12.19 3.26 -6.08
CA HIS A 145 -12.29 2.75 -7.43
C HIS A 145 -10.93 2.80 -8.12
N VAL A 146 -10.68 1.82 -9.00
CA VAL A 146 -9.47 1.81 -9.83
C VAL A 146 -9.50 2.97 -10.83
N ASP A 147 -8.35 3.60 -11.00
CA ASP A 147 -8.22 4.80 -11.83
C ASP A 147 -6.88 4.74 -12.56
N THR A 148 -6.86 4.33 -13.84
CA THR A 148 -5.81 4.69 -14.81
C THR A 148 -5.72 3.80 -16.04
N SER A 149 -5.63 4.38 -17.24
CA SER A 149 -5.09 3.75 -18.45
C SER A 149 -4.01 4.61 -19.16
N SER A 150 -3.91 5.87 -18.81
CA SER A 150 -3.07 6.85 -19.53
C SER A 150 -1.82 7.30 -18.78
N THR A 151 -1.62 6.85 -17.55
CA THR A 151 -0.52 7.29 -16.68
C THR A 151 0.87 7.13 -17.29
N PRO A 152 1.25 6.00 -17.94
CA PRO A 152 2.58 5.87 -18.52
C PRO A 152 2.87 6.90 -19.62
N ALA A 153 1.88 7.20 -20.45
CA ALA A 153 2.00 8.21 -21.48
C ALA A 153 2.05 9.63 -20.89
N PHE A 154 1.18 9.92 -19.92
CA PHE A 154 1.15 11.19 -19.20
C PHE A 154 2.48 11.51 -18.50
N LEU A 155 3.08 10.51 -17.85
CA LEU A 155 4.38 10.64 -17.21
C LEU A 155 5.57 10.65 -18.19
N GLY A 156 5.34 10.51 -19.51
CA GLY A 156 6.39 10.48 -20.51
C GLY A 156 7.24 9.22 -20.48
N LEU A 157 6.81 8.16 -19.83
CA LEU A 157 7.59 6.92 -19.71
C LEU A 157 7.74 6.21 -21.07
N THR A 158 6.69 6.28 -21.90
CA THR A 158 6.59 5.64 -23.23
C THR A 158 7.01 6.52 -24.38
N ALA A 159 7.30 7.82 -24.14
CA ALA A 159 7.71 8.74 -25.19
C ALA A 159 9.11 8.37 -25.75
N PRO A 160 9.41 8.68 -27.02
CA PRO A 160 10.77 8.56 -27.54
C PRO A 160 11.76 9.34 -26.67
N GLY A 161 12.83 8.68 -26.21
CA GLY A 161 13.76 9.22 -25.22
C GLY A 161 13.21 9.27 -23.78
N GLY A 162 12.04 8.72 -23.54
CA GLY A 162 11.46 8.57 -22.20
C GLY A 162 12.21 7.57 -21.33
N LEU A 163 11.77 7.41 -20.09
CA LEU A 163 12.49 6.58 -19.12
C LEU A 163 12.70 5.14 -19.60
N TRP A 164 11.73 4.53 -20.26
CA TRP A 164 11.85 3.16 -20.75
C TRP A 164 12.90 3.03 -21.87
N ASP A 165 12.98 4.02 -22.77
CA ASP A 165 14.05 4.05 -23.78
C ASP A 165 15.45 4.20 -23.15
N GLN A 166 15.56 5.06 -22.11
CA GLN A 166 16.82 5.24 -21.38
C GLN A 166 17.28 3.99 -20.64
N LEU A 167 16.36 3.11 -20.26
CA LEU A 167 16.65 1.82 -19.65
C LEU A 167 16.93 0.69 -20.66
N GLY A 168 16.96 1.01 -21.95
CA GLY A 168 17.18 0.01 -23.01
C GLY A 168 15.91 -0.75 -23.41
N GLY A 169 14.75 -0.17 -23.13
CA GLY A 169 13.44 -0.72 -23.44
C GLY A 169 12.71 -1.28 -22.25
N VAL A 170 11.40 -1.46 -22.41
CA VAL A 170 10.51 -1.98 -21.35
C VAL A 170 10.92 -3.37 -20.84
N GLY A 171 11.59 -4.17 -21.65
CA GLY A 171 12.08 -5.49 -21.25
C GLY A 171 13.14 -5.46 -20.16
N ASN A 172 13.89 -4.38 -20.06
CA ASN A 172 14.95 -4.18 -19.05
C ASN A 172 14.47 -3.33 -17.87
N ALA A 173 13.28 -2.75 -17.97
CA ALA A 173 12.73 -1.90 -16.93
C ALA A 173 12.15 -2.76 -15.79
N GLY A 174 12.88 -2.82 -14.67
CA GLY A 174 12.42 -3.53 -13.47
C GLY A 174 12.80 -5.01 -13.40
N GLU A 175 13.75 -5.48 -14.21
CA GLU A 175 14.26 -6.84 -14.10
C GLU A 175 14.71 -7.14 -12.66
N GLY A 176 14.32 -8.30 -12.13
CA GLY A 176 14.64 -8.73 -10.76
C GLY A 176 13.88 -7.97 -9.66
N VAL A 177 13.01 -7.03 -9.99
CA VAL A 177 12.18 -6.29 -9.03
C VAL A 177 10.85 -7.02 -8.82
N ILE A 178 10.54 -7.32 -7.55
CA ILE A 178 9.22 -7.84 -7.17
C ILE A 178 8.28 -6.67 -6.95
N VAL A 179 7.18 -6.62 -7.69
CA VAL A 179 6.13 -5.61 -7.56
C VAL A 179 4.89 -6.25 -6.95
N GLY A 180 4.41 -5.70 -5.85
CA GLY A 180 3.10 -6.04 -5.28
C GLY A 180 2.04 -5.08 -5.83
N VAL A 181 0.97 -5.63 -6.38
CA VAL A 181 -0.19 -4.86 -6.84
C VAL A 181 -1.36 -5.17 -5.92
N VAL A 182 -1.98 -4.13 -5.38
CA VAL A 182 -3.23 -4.23 -4.61
C VAL A 182 -4.34 -3.71 -5.51
N ASP A 183 -5.19 -4.60 -5.98
CA ASP A 183 -6.19 -4.33 -6.99
C ASP A 183 -7.52 -5.02 -6.65
N THR A 184 -8.54 -4.81 -7.47
CA THR A 184 -9.86 -5.45 -7.37
C THR A 184 -9.90 -6.84 -7.99
N GLY A 185 -8.86 -7.25 -8.70
CA GLY A 185 -8.73 -8.55 -9.32
C GLY A 185 -7.58 -8.62 -10.32
N ILE A 186 -7.44 -9.76 -10.95
CA ILE A 186 -6.43 -10.02 -11.97
C ILE A 186 -7.04 -10.93 -13.05
N TRP A 187 -6.62 -10.70 -14.28
CA TRP A 187 -6.93 -11.58 -15.42
C TRP A 187 -5.67 -12.39 -15.77
N PRO A 188 -5.49 -13.58 -15.18
CA PRO A 188 -4.24 -14.34 -15.28
C PRO A 188 -3.92 -14.84 -16.69
N GLU A 189 -4.94 -15.02 -17.54
CA GLU A 189 -4.78 -15.46 -18.93
C GLU A 189 -4.25 -14.34 -19.85
N ASN A 190 -4.20 -13.10 -19.36
CA ASN A 190 -3.61 -12.00 -20.14
C ASN A 190 -2.14 -12.27 -20.44
N PRO A 191 -1.71 -12.19 -21.72
CA PRO A 191 -0.32 -12.44 -22.11
C PRO A 191 0.73 -11.62 -21.34
N SER A 192 0.33 -10.51 -20.71
CA SER A 192 1.20 -9.72 -19.83
C SER A 192 1.66 -10.48 -18.60
N PHE A 193 0.93 -11.51 -18.16
CA PHE A 193 1.28 -12.35 -17.01
C PHE A 193 1.95 -13.67 -17.41
N SER A 194 2.20 -13.90 -18.70
CA SER A 194 2.93 -15.07 -19.16
C SER A 194 4.38 -15.03 -18.66
N ASP A 195 4.87 -16.14 -18.12
CA ASP A 195 6.29 -16.33 -17.81
C ASP A 195 7.12 -16.75 -19.04
N ARG A 196 6.45 -17.00 -20.17
CA ARG A 196 7.02 -17.34 -21.47
C ARG A 196 7.80 -18.65 -21.51
N THR A 197 7.71 -19.46 -20.45
CA THR A 197 8.38 -20.78 -20.40
C THR A 197 7.61 -21.85 -21.17
N GLY A 198 6.40 -21.56 -21.60
CA GLY A 198 5.52 -22.53 -22.26
C GLY A 198 4.83 -23.50 -21.31
N THR A 199 5.15 -23.48 -20.02
CA THR A 199 4.61 -24.43 -19.04
C THR A 199 3.12 -24.20 -18.77
N ASN A 200 2.69 -22.96 -18.83
CA ASN A 200 1.28 -22.54 -18.62
C ASN A 200 0.50 -22.27 -19.91
N GLY A 201 1.00 -22.77 -21.04
CA GLY A 201 0.37 -22.58 -22.36
C GLY A 201 0.57 -21.19 -22.98
N ASN A 202 1.18 -20.26 -22.27
CA ASN A 202 1.45 -18.90 -22.73
C ASN A 202 2.89 -18.70 -23.22
N GLY A 203 3.57 -19.76 -23.59
CA GLY A 203 4.92 -19.71 -24.14
C GLY A 203 4.94 -18.97 -25.47
N THR A 204 5.71 -17.92 -25.56
CA THR A 204 5.93 -17.18 -26.79
C THR A 204 7.39 -17.20 -27.14
N GLN A 205 7.72 -17.72 -28.34
CA GLN A 205 9.08 -17.63 -28.89
C GLN A 205 9.20 -16.35 -29.74
N ASP A 206 8.98 -15.21 -29.13
CA ASP A 206 8.99 -13.92 -29.79
C ASP A 206 10.28 -13.12 -29.54
N GLY A 207 11.30 -13.76 -28.98
CA GLY A 207 12.58 -13.13 -28.65
C GLY A 207 12.57 -12.26 -27.40
N LYS A 208 11.48 -12.28 -26.63
CA LYS A 208 11.40 -11.59 -25.35
C LYS A 208 11.94 -12.46 -24.23
N LEU A 209 12.23 -11.82 -23.09
CA LEU A 209 12.77 -12.52 -21.92
C LEU A 209 11.80 -13.56 -21.37
N ASP A 210 12.32 -14.74 -21.07
CA ASP A 210 11.63 -15.73 -20.26
C ASP A 210 11.84 -15.41 -18.78
N PHE A 211 10.82 -15.65 -17.97
CA PHE A 211 10.91 -15.44 -16.54
C PHE A 211 11.32 -16.74 -15.86
N HIS A 212 12.26 -16.65 -14.93
CA HIS A 212 12.77 -17.79 -14.18
C HIS A 212 12.43 -17.65 -12.70
N GLN A 213 12.38 -18.79 -12.00
CA GLN A 213 12.10 -18.77 -10.57
C GLN A 213 13.16 -17.96 -9.83
N ILE A 214 12.68 -17.04 -8.97
CA ILE A 214 13.53 -16.25 -8.10
C ILE A 214 14.07 -17.19 -7.00
N PRO A 215 15.40 -17.34 -6.85
CA PRO A 215 15.98 -18.20 -5.85
C PRO A 215 15.50 -17.82 -4.43
N GLY A 216 15.03 -18.81 -3.67
CA GLY A 216 14.54 -18.60 -2.30
C GLY A 216 13.19 -17.89 -2.21
N TRP A 217 12.49 -17.67 -3.31
CA TRP A 217 11.12 -17.13 -3.27
C TRP A 217 10.11 -18.27 -3.05
N HIS A 218 9.26 -18.09 -2.05
CA HIS A 218 8.17 -19.00 -1.73
C HIS A 218 6.87 -18.19 -1.63
N GLY A 219 6.43 -17.68 -2.78
CA GLY A 219 5.17 -16.94 -2.88
C GLY A 219 3.96 -17.83 -2.58
N LYS A 220 2.94 -17.26 -1.96
CA LYS A 220 1.68 -17.94 -1.73
C LYS A 220 0.75 -17.66 -2.90
N CYS A 221 0.20 -18.71 -3.50
CA CYS A 221 -0.85 -18.63 -4.49
C CYS A 221 -2.13 -19.20 -3.88
N THR A 222 -3.00 -18.31 -3.40
CA THR A 222 -4.28 -18.71 -2.78
C THR A 222 -5.32 -18.87 -3.86
N PRO A 223 -5.90 -20.08 -4.05
CA PRO A 223 -6.94 -20.27 -5.04
C PRO A 223 -8.20 -19.48 -4.66
N GLY A 224 -8.94 -19.06 -5.67
CA GLY A 224 -10.23 -18.39 -5.56
C GLY A 224 -11.20 -18.89 -6.62
N GLU A 225 -12.33 -18.20 -6.77
CA GLU A 225 -13.30 -18.50 -7.83
C GLU A 225 -12.64 -18.25 -9.20
N GLU A 226 -12.69 -19.24 -10.08
CA GLU A 226 -12.05 -19.24 -11.40
C GLU A 226 -10.54 -18.95 -11.42
N PHE A 227 -9.90 -18.98 -10.25
CA PHE A 227 -8.47 -18.77 -10.10
C PHE A 227 -7.82 -19.97 -9.39
N PRO A 228 -7.41 -21.01 -10.11
CA PRO A 228 -6.63 -22.10 -9.53
C PRO A 228 -5.20 -21.65 -9.17
N ALA A 229 -4.59 -22.31 -8.19
CA ALA A 229 -3.22 -22.01 -7.78
C ALA A 229 -2.20 -22.16 -8.91
N SER A 230 -2.52 -22.96 -9.94
CA SER A 230 -1.70 -23.12 -11.14
C SER A 230 -1.61 -21.88 -12.03
N ASN A 231 -2.43 -20.87 -11.81
CA ASN A 231 -2.31 -19.59 -12.51
C ASN A 231 -1.09 -18.78 -12.06
N CYS A 232 -0.54 -19.04 -10.88
CA CYS A 232 0.78 -18.54 -10.53
C CYS A 232 1.87 -19.23 -11.34
N ASN A 233 2.83 -18.46 -11.80
CA ASN A 233 3.92 -18.87 -12.67
C ASN A 233 5.21 -18.11 -12.32
N GLN A 234 6.22 -18.13 -13.16
CA GLN A 234 7.50 -17.47 -12.89
C GLN A 234 7.43 -15.93 -12.98
N LYS A 235 6.39 -15.38 -13.59
CA LYS A 235 6.13 -13.93 -13.62
C LYS A 235 5.13 -13.52 -12.54
N MET A 236 4.00 -14.19 -12.48
CA MET A 236 3.01 -14.00 -11.41
C MET A 236 3.36 -14.92 -10.25
N ILE A 237 4.29 -14.48 -9.42
CA ILE A 237 4.97 -15.30 -8.41
C ILE A 237 4.21 -15.43 -7.08
N GLY A 238 3.01 -14.88 -6.99
CA GLY A 238 2.14 -15.00 -5.83
C GLY A 238 0.85 -14.24 -6.03
N ALA A 239 -0.23 -14.75 -5.46
CA ALA A 239 -1.54 -14.12 -5.46
C ALA A 239 -2.29 -14.43 -4.17
N GLN A 240 -2.93 -13.44 -3.58
CA GLN A 240 -3.77 -13.58 -2.40
C GLN A 240 -4.96 -12.63 -2.53
N TRP A 241 -6.09 -13.01 -1.95
CA TRP A 241 -7.26 -12.18 -1.89
C TRP A 241 -7.68 -11.92 -0.44
N PHE A 242 -8.27 -10.75 -0.20
CA PHE A 242 -8.71 -10.27 1.09
C PHE A 242 -10.04 -9.54 0.91
N ASN A 243 -11.14 -10.19 1.22
CA ASN A 243 -12.49 -9.66 0.97
C ASN A 243 -13.33 -9.49 2.23
N ALA A 244 -12.82 -9.85 3.41
CA ALA A 244 -13.57 -9.74 4.66
C ALA A 244 -13.99 -8.28 4.97
N GLY A 245 -13.12 -7.32 4.70
CA GLY A 245 -13.44 -5.89 4.84
C GLY A 245 -14.50 -5.39 3.87
N PHE A 246 -14.70 -6.08 2.75
CA PHE A 246 -15.74 -5.78 1.77
C PHE A 246 -17.09 -6.46 2.11
N GLY A 247 -17.11 -7.37 3.06
CA GLY A 247 -18.29 -8.15 3.46
C GLY A 247 -18.27 -9.61 2.99
N GLY A 248 -17.11 -10.09 2.54
CA GLY A 248 -16.93 -11.48 2.10
C GLY A 248 -17.38 -11.74 0.67
N ASP A 249 -17.39 -13.02 0.27
CA ASP A 249 -17.64 -13.44 -1.11
C ASP A 249 -19.00 -12.99 -1.63
N GLU A 250 -20.05 -13.09 -0.80
CA GLU A 250 -21.41 -12.72 -1.21
C GLU A 250 -21.54 -11.22 -1.52
N ALA A 251 -20.87 -10.37 -0.75
CA ALA A 251 -20.88 -8.93 -1.01
C ALA A 251 -20.08 -8.58 -2.27
N VAL A 252 -18.98 -9.27 -2.53
CA VAL A 252 -18.21 -9.13 -3.78
C VAL A 252 -19.08 -9.52 -4.96
N LYS A 253 -19.68 -10.71 -4.95
CA LYS A 253 -20.57 -11.20 -6.04
C LYS A 253 -21.77 -10.29 -6.30
N ALA A 254 -22.30 -9.65 -5.27
CA ALA A 254 -23.43 -8.72 -5.43
C ALA A 254 -23.04 -7.37 -6.01
N SER A 255 -21.73 -7.07 -6.08
CA SER A 255 -21.21 -5.77 -6.52
C SER A 255 -20.66 -5.78 -7.94
N PHE A 256 -20.43 -6.95 -8.51
CA PHE A 256 -19.92 -7.18 -9.87
C PHE A 256 -20.79 -8.18 -10.63
#